data_2034d55d41b7f1f378266b8e4ff187d6
#
_entry.id   2034d55d41b7f1f378266b8e4ff187d6
#
_cell.length_a   1.000
_cell.length_b   1.000
_cell.length_c   1.000
_cell.angle_alpha   90.00
_cell.angle_beta   90.00
_cell.angle_gamma   90.00
#
_symmetry.space_group_name_H-M   'P 1'
#
loop_
_entity.id
_entity.type
_entity.pdbx_description
1 polymer ?
#
loop_
_entity_poly.entity_id
_entity_poly.type
_entity_poly.pdbx_seq_one_letter_code
_entity_poly.pdbx_strand_id
1 'polypeptide(L)'
;MRKIMITLALALASSLALAADKVPAHPHILIETTMGDIKLELEGKLAPITVGHILKLVDSCFYDGLIFHRVIPGFMAQAGGYTPGLELKEDDARIPNESGNGMSNVRGTIAMARTNDPHSANTQFFINVADNVRLDPGTNRWGYAVFGYVIEGMEVVDEIVSVRTGPQGKLRSDVPMVPIVIKKMSRVTYD
;
A
#
# COMPACT_ATOMS: atom_id res chain seq x y z
N MET A 1 -55.13 -52.83 -0.38
CA MET A 1 -53.86 -52.57 -1.07
C MET A 1 -53.64 -51.07 -1.10
N ARG A 2 -52.82 -50.53 -0.16
CA ARG A 2 -52.55 -49.11 -0.02
C ARG A 2 -51.21 -48.82 -0.72
N LYS A 3 -51.23 -48.04 -1.82
CA LYS A 3 -50.00 -47.58 -2.51
C LYS A 3 -49.43 -46.40 -1.77
N ILE A 4 -48.22 -46.56 -1.23
CA ILE A 4 -47.42 -45.49 -0.61
C ILE A 4 -46.66 -44.81 -1.77
N MET A 5 -47.00 -43.57 -2.05
CA MET A 5 -46.20 -42.68 -2.91
C MET A 5 -45.09 -42.06 -2.05
N ILE A 6 -43.84 -42.40 -2.36
CA ILE A 6 -42.66 -41.75 -1.79
C ILE A 6 -42.32 -40.57 -2.68
N THR A 7 -42.56 -39.35 -2.20
CA THR A 7 -42.17 -38.12 -2.88
C THR A 7 -40.71 -37.82 -2.50
N LEU A 8 -39.82 -37.98 -3.46
CA LEU A 8 -38.40 -37.63 -3.36
C LEU A 8 -38.25 -36.13 -3.51
N ALA A 9 -38.04 -35.40 -2.40
CA ALA A 9 -37.74 -33.98 -2.40
C ALA A 9 -36.22 -33.80 -2.71
N LEU A 10 -35.93 -33.36 -3.95
CA LEU A 10 -34.59 -33.01 -4.39
C LEU A 10 -34.22 -31.64 -3.80
N ALA A 11 -33.44 -31.61 -2.72
CA ALA A 11 -32.90 -30.38 -2.13
C ALA A 11 -31.80 -29.86 -3.05
N LEU A 12 -32.07 -28.77 -3.82
CA LEU A 12 -31.06 -28.00 -4.55
C LEU A 12 -30.25 -27.21 -3.53
N ALA A 13 -29.08 -27.73 -3.12
CA ALA A 13 -28.12 -26.98 -2.38
C ALA A 13 -27.42 -25.98 -3.34
N SER A 14 -27.91 -24.74 -3.35
CA SER A 14 -27.23 -23.64 -4.02
C SER A 14 -25.94 -23.31 -3.25
N SER A 15 -24.82 -23.86 -3.72
CA SER A 15 -23.50 -23.42 -3.26
C SER A 15 -23.27 -21.99 -3.75
N LEU A 16 -23.52 -20.98 -2.90
CA LEU A 16 -22.92 -19.66 -3.08
C LEU A 16 -21.40 -19.83 -2.88
N ALA A 17 -20.69 -20.06 -3.99
CA ALA A 17 -19.27 -19.86 -4.00
C ALA A 17 -19.04 -18.35 -3.77
N LEU A 18 -18.55 -17.97 -2.57
CA LEU A 18 -17.97 -16.66 -2.36
C LEU A 18 -16.82 -16.56 -3.36
N ALA A 19 -17.05 -15.82 -4.46
CA ALA A 19 -15.96 -15.41 -5.32
C ALA A 19 -15.05 -14.52 -4.45
N ALA A 20 -13.92 -15.05 -4.01
CA ALA A 20 -12.86 -14.23 -3.46
C ALA A 20 -12.54 -13.19 -4.54
N ASP A 21 -12.76 -11.92 -4.24
CA ASP A 21 -12.52 -10.83 -5.19
C ASP A 21 -11.07 -10.93 -5.69
N LYS A 22 -10.95 -11.33 -6.95
CA LYS A 22 -9.63 -11.49 -7.58
C LYS A 22 -8.98 -10.12 -7.67
N VAL A 23 -7.79 -9.98 -7.08
CA VAL A 23 -7.03 -8.73 -7.16
C VAL A 23 -6.84 -8.36 -8.63
N PRO A 24 -7.22 -7.14 -9.07
CA PRO A 24 -6.99 -6.68 -10.44
C PRO A 24 -5.51 -6.75 -10.80
N ALA A 25 -5.21 -6.97 -12.09
CA ALA A 25 -3.83 -7.12 -12.55
C ALA A 25 -3.02 -5.83 -12.41
N HIS A 26 -3.62 -4.70 -12.77
CA HIS A 26 -3.01 -3.36 -12.79
C HIS A 26 -4.02 -2.33 -12.27
N PRO A 27 -4.41 -2.36 -10.98
CA PRO A 27 -5.32 -1.36 -10.44
C PRO A 27 -4.59 -0.02 -10.29
N HIS A 28 -5.33 1.08 -10.52
CA HIS A 28 -4.82 2.42 -10.30
C HIS A 28 -5.39 3.01 -9.03
N ILE A 29 -4.56 3.78 -8.32
CA ILE A 29 -4.97 4.59 -7.18
C ILE A 29 -4.48 6.02 -7.33
N LEU A 30 -5.27 6.96 -6.80
CA LEU A 30 -4.94 8.37 -6.69
C LEU A 30 -4.71 8.71 -5.22
N ILE A 31 -3.58 9.35 -4.92
CA ILE A 31 -3.27 9.95 -3.62
C ILE A 31 -3.38 11.47 -3.77
N GLU A 32 -4.45 12.05 -3.27
CA GLU A 32 -4.64 13.50 -3.21
C GLU A 32 -3.94 14.04 -1.96
N THR A 33 -2.93 14.88 -2.13
CA THR A 33 -2.18 15.46 -1.01
C THR A 33 -2.37 16.95 -0.88
N THR A 34 -1.86 17.54 0.21
CA THR A 34 -1.80 19.00 0.37
C THR A 34 -0.78 19.66 -0.56
N MET A 35 0.08 18.87 -1.23
CA MET A 35 1.11 19.38 -2.16
C MET A 35 0.81 19.05 -3.63
N GLY A 36 -0.24 18.28 -3.91
CA GLY A 36 -0.62 17.85 -5.25
C GLY A 36 -1.00 16.38 -5.28
N ASP A 37 -1.33 15.89 -6.45
CA ASP A 37 -1.85 14.56 -6.68
C ASP A 37 -0.75 13.62 -7.18
N ILE A 38 -0.78 12.37 -6.72
CA ILE A 38 0.14 11.30 -7.11
C ILE A 38 -0.70 10.12 -7.57
N LYS A 39 -0.50 9.68 -8.81
CA LYS A 39 -1.22 8.54 -9.37
C LYS A 39 -0.29 7.35 -9.51
N LEU A 40 -0.76 6.20 -9.05
CA LEU A 40 -0.03 4.95 -9.03
C LEU A 40 -0.71 3.88 -9.87
N GLU A 41 0.08 3.07 -10.55
CA GLU A 41 -0.32 1.76 -11.04
C GLU A 41 0.26 0.70 -10.12
N LEU A 42 -0.59 -0.25 -9.67
CA LEU A 42 -0.18 -1.32 -8.77
C LEU A 42 -0.03 -2.63 -9.54
N GLU A 43 0.91 -3.46 -9.11
CA GLU A 43 1.26 -4.73 -9.76
C GLU A 43 0.59 -5.92 -9.06
N GLY A 44 -0.71 -6.07 -9.27
CA GLY A 44 -1.51 -7.13 -8.65
C GLY A 44 -1.16 -8.55 -9.09
N LYS A 45 -0.42 -8.73 -10.19
CA LYS A 45 0.11 -10.03 -10.60
C LYS A 45 1.39 -10.41 -9.87
N LEU A 46 2.27 -9.43 -9.62
CA LEU A 46 3.58 -9.64 -9.02
C LEU A 46 3.56 -9.53 -7.49
N ALA A 47 2.62 -8.76 -6.94
CA ALA A 47 2.45 -8.56 -5.50
C ALA A 47 0.97 -8.68 -5.07
N PRO A 48 0.30 -9.83 -5.32
CA PRO A 48 -1.14 -9.97 -5.12
C PRO A 48 -1.58 -9.79 -3.67
N ILE A 49 -0.80 -10.24 -2.70
CA ILE A 49 -1.14 -10.12 -1.28
C ILE A 49 -1.02 -8.66 -0.85
N THR A 50 0.07 -8.01 -1.21
CA THR A 50 0.34 -6.60 -0.90
C THR A 50 -0.71 -5.69 -1.55
N VAL A 51 -0.95 -5.85 -2.85
CA VAL A 51 -1.94 -5.05 -3.58
C VAL A 51 -3.34 -5.28 -3.03
N GLY A 52 -3.74 -6.53 -2.77
CA GLY A 52 -5.03 -6.83 -2.17
C GLY A 52 -5.23 -6.18 -0.80
N HIS A 53 -4.18 -6.15 0.03
CA HIS A 53 -4.19 -5.50 1.34
C HIS A 53 -4.28 -3.98 1.22
N ILE A 54 -3.45 -3.36 0.39
CA ILE A 54 -3.47 -1.90 0.15
C ILE A 54 -4.84 -1.46 -0.38
N LEU A 55 -5.43 -2.18 -1.34
CA LEU A 55 -6.74 -1.85 -1.88
C LEU A 55 -7.85 -1.90 -0.82
N LYS A 56 -7.82 -2.85 0.12
CA LYS A 56 -8.76 -2.88 1.25
C LYS A 56 -8.62 -1.66 2.15
N LEU A 57 -7.39 -1.22 2.44
CA LEU A 57 -7.13 -0.02 3.23
C LEU A 57 -7.61 1.24 2.50
N VAL A 58 -7.41 1.32 1.17
CA VAL A 58 -7.92 2.41 0.33
C VAL A 58 -9.45 2.44 0.35
N ASP A 59 -10.10 1.31 0.14
CA ASP A 59 -11.57 1.20 0.12
C ASP A 59 -12.21 1.54 1.47
N SER A 60 -11.49 1.32 2.58
CA SER A 60 -11.92 1.68 3.93
C SER A 60 -11.58 3.13 4.32
N CYS A 61 -11.04 3.94 3.41
CA CYS A 61 -10.56 5.30 3.67
C CYS A 61 -9.51 5.36 4.81
N PHE A 62 -8.73 4.28 4.99
CA PHE A 62 -7.76 4.19 6.08
C PHE A 62 -6.72 5.30 6.02
N TYR A 63 -6.26 5.64 4.80
CA TYR A 63 -5.17 6.61 4.59
C TYR A 63 -5.59 8.08 4.67
N ASP A 64 -6.90 8.34 4.64
CA ASP A 64 -7.42 9.70 4.66
C ASP A 64 -7.05 10.41 5.97
N GLY A 65 -6.46 11.58 5.86
CA GLY A 65 -5.95 12.38 6.96
C GLY A 65 -4.58 11.97 7.50
N LEU A 66 -3.95 10.89 7.00
CA LEU A 66 -2.57 10.52 7.38
C LEU A 66 -1.54 11.39 6.68
N ILE A 67 -0.30 11.37 7.19
CA ILE A 67 0.79 12.23 6.69
C ILE A 67 1.94 11.43 6.07
N PHE A 68 2.71 12.11 5.24
CA PHE A 68 4.07 11.73 4.96
C PHE A 68 4.91 12.10 6.19
N HIS A 69 5.20 11.11 7.03
CA HIS A 69 5.83 11.29 8.34
C HIS A 69 7.35 11.18 8.32
N ARG A 70 7.92 10.70 7.20
CA ARG A 70 9.37 10.61 7.01
C ARG A 70 9.72 10.81 5.55
N VAL A 71 10.47 11.87 5.26
CA VAL A 71 10.91 12.19 3.90
C VAL A 71 12.40 12.49 3.88
N ILE A 72 13.12 11.88 2.94
CA ILE A 72 14.58 12.03 2.83
C ILE A 72 14.93 12.31 1.36
N PRO A 73 15.48 13.51 1.06
CA PRO A 73 15.97 13.83 -0.28
C PRO A 73 16.96 12.78 -0.80
N GLY A 74 16.81 12.41 -2.08
CA GLY A 74 17.67 11.40 -2.71
C GLY A 74 17.48 9.97 -2.19
N PHE A 75 16.40 9.73 -1.42
CA PHE A 75 16.06 8.41 -0.91
C PHE A 75 14.59 8.08 -1.12
N MET A 76 13.67 8.54 -0.24
CA MET A 76 12.26 8.15 -0.31
C MET A 76 11.32 9.09 0.45
N ALA A 77 10.02 9.01 0.14
CA ALA A 77 8.93 9.61 0.90
C ALA A 77 8.05 8.50 1.53
N GLN A 78 7.97 8.42 2.86
CA GLN A 78 7.25 7.39 3.61
C GLN A 78 5.98 7.96 4.25
N ALA A 79 4.86 7.22 4.11
CA ALA A 79 3.54 7.58 4.60
C ALA A 79 2.76 6.36 5.13
N GLY A 80 1.50 6.58 5.54
CA GLY A 80 0.54 5.51 5.80
C GLY A 80 0.51 4.99 7.23
N GLY A 81 1.15 5.68 8.21
CA GLY A 81 1.16 5.19 9.59
C GLY A 81 0.93 6.25 10.67
N TYR A 82 0.90 7.54 10.32
CA TYR A 82 0.81 8.60 11.35
C TYR A 82 -0.21 9.66 10.98
N THR A 83 -0.93 10.14 12.01
CA THR A 83 -1.79 11.33 11.92
C THR A 83 -0.94 12.62 11.96
N PRO A 84 -1.52 13.81 11.64
CA PRO A 84 -0.85 15.09 11.82
C PRO A 84 -0.41 15.36 13.27
N GLY A 85 -1.08 14.75 14.25
CA GLY A 85 -0.70 14.79 15.67
C GLY A 85 0.42 13.83 16.05
N LEU A 86 1.02 13.13 15.08
CA LEU A 86 2.07 12.11 15.24
C LEU A 86 1.62 10.91 16.09
N GLU A 87 0.34 10.61 16.05
CA GLU A 87 -0.22 9.39 16.62
C GLU A 87 -0.12 8.27 15.59
N LEU A 88 0.39 7.11 16.04
CA LEU A 88 0.48 5.92 15.18
C LEU A 88 -0.94 5.38 14.91
N LYS A 89 -1.24 5.14 13.64
CA LYS A 89 -2.45 4.45 13.17
C LYS A 89 -2.02 3.23 12.38
N GLU A 90 -2.34 2.05 12.87
CA GLU A 90 -2.02 0.77 12.24
C GLU A 90 -3.28 -0.09 12.08
N ASP A 91 -3.22 -1.02 11.13
CA ASP A 91 -4.11 -2.17 11.03
C ASP A 91 -3.44 -3.36 11.75
N ASP A 92 -4.22 -4.27 12.33
CA ASP A 92 -3.68 -5.47 12.99
C ASP A 92 -3.12 -6.50 11.99
N ALA A 93 -3.54 -6.42 10.72
CA ALA A 93 -3.11 -7.36 9.68
C ALA A 93 -1.63 -7.17 9.34
N ARG A 94 -0.87 -8.25 9.39
CA ARG A 94 0.50 -8.36 8.91
C ARG A 94 0.50 -9.19 7.64
N ILE A 95 1.25 -8.73 6.63
CA ILE A 95 1.28 -9.42 5.34
C ILE A 95 2.63 -10.09 5.09
N PRO A 96 2.65 -11.25 4.39
CA PRO A 96 3.88 -11.86 3.91
C PRO A 96 4.67 -10.91 3.03
N ASN A 97 5.99 -11.01 3.11
CA ASN A 97 6.89 -10.21 2.27
C ASN A 97 6.94 -10.79 0.85
N GLU A 98 6.57 -9.99 -0.14
CA GLU A 98 6.60 -10.35 -1.56
C GLU A 98 7.81 -9.74 -2.30
N SER A 99 8.91 -9.37 -1.61
CA SER A 99 10.08 -8.74 -2.25
C SER A 99 10.81 -9.63 -3.28
N GLY A 100 10.53 -10.94 -3.29
CA GLY A 100 11.06 -11.88 -4.29
C GLY A 100 10.33 -11.85 -5.64
N ASN A 101 9.47 -10.87 -5.90
CA ASN A 101 8.61 -10.78 -7.08
C ASN A 101 9.29 -10.27 -8.36
N GLY A 102 10.60 -10.00 -8.33
CA GLY A 102 11.38 -9.52 -9.47
C GLY A 102 11.34 -8.01 -9.69
N MET A 103 10.58 -7.25 -8.89
CA MET A 103 10.57 -5.78 -8.95
C MET A 103 11.69 -5.21 -8.09
N SER A 104 12.36 -4.17 -8.61
CA SER A 104 13.45 -3.47 -7.92
C SER A 104 12.99 -2.13 -7.33
N ASN A 105 13.60 -1.72 -6.22
CA ASN A 105 13.38 -0.43 -5.55
C ASN A 105 14.07 0.71 -6.32
N VAL A 106 13.68 0.95 -7.55
CA VAL A 106 14.18 2.07 -8.37
C VAL A 106 13.31 3.31 -8.23
N ARG A 107 13.80 4.46 -8.69
CA ARG A 107 13.04 5.71 -8.66
C ARG A 107 11.63 5.53 -9.25
N GLY A 108 10.64 6.09 -8.59
CA GLY A 108 9.23 6.06 -8.96
C GLY A 108 8.47 4.83 -8.46
N THR A 109 9.14 3.81 -7.92
CA THR A 109 8.44 2.64 -7.36
C THR A 109 7.88 2.91 -5.96
N ILE A 110 6.78 2.25 -5.62
CA ILE A 110 6.21 2.22 -4.28
C ILE A 110 6.44 0.85 -3.64
N ALA A 111 6.88 0.84 -2.38
CA ALA A 111 7.19 -0.39 -1.64
C ALA A 111 6.66 -0.35 -0.21
N MET A 112 6.45 -1.53 0.38
CA MET A 112 6.00 -1.66 1.78
C MET A 112 7.13 -1.35 2.75
N ALA A 113 6.85 -0.46 3.70
CA ALA A 113 7.69 -0.30 4.88
C ALA A 113 7.48 -1.47 5.86
N ARG A 114 8.52 -1.82 6.63
CA ARG A 114 8.52 -2.91 7.60
C ARG A 114 9.55 -2.70 8.70
N THR A 115 9.43 -3.45 9.77
CA THR A 115 10.45 -3.55 10.82
C THR A 115 11.59 -4.51 10.40
N ASN A 116 12.41 -4.94 11.33
CA ASN A 116 13.44 -5.97 11.06
C ASN A 116 12.83 -7.33 10.75
N ASP A 117 11.62 -7.63 11.24
CA ASP A 117 10.88 -8.81 10.82
C ASP A 117 10.44 -8.64 9.35
N PRO A 118 10.82 -9.52 8.44
CA PRO A 118 10.48 -9.41 7.02
C PRO A 118 8.97 -9.46 6.75
N HIS A 119 8.19 -10.12 7.60
CA HIS A 119 6.74 -10.29 7.47
C HIS A 119 5.93 -9.34 8.37
N SER A 120 6.51 -8.19 8.73
CA SER A 120 5.87 -7.20 9.62
C SER A 120 5.21 -6.04 8.88
N ALA A 121 5.20 -6.02 7.56
CA ALA A 121 4.53 -4.98 6.79
C ALA A 121 3.02 -4.98 7.09
N ASN A 122 2.44 -3.78 7.27
CA ASN A 122 0.99 -3.63 7.48
C ASN A 122 0.41 -2.46 6.68
N THR A 123 0.55 -1.21 7.10
CA THR A 123 -0.11 -0.06 6.47
C THR A 123 0.86 0.90 5.80
N GLN A 124 2.10 0.96 6.28
CA GLN A 124 3.06 1.97 5.83
C GLN A 124 3.73 1.58 4.52
N PHE A 125 3.87 2.56 3.65
CA PHE A 125 4.56 2.45 2.36
C PHE A 125 5.54 3.60 2.15
N PHE A 126 6.44 3.46 1.19
CA PHE A 126 7.29 4.56 0.74
C PHE A 126 7.40 4.60 -0.79
N ILE A 127 7.60 5.80 -1.32
CA ILE A 127 7.85 6.03 -2.74
C ILE A 127 9.35 6.36 -2.90
N ASN A 128 10.04 5.64 -3.76
CA ASN A 128 11.46 5.83 -4.05
C ASN A 128 11.67 7.06 -4.93
N VAL A 129 12.53 8.00 -4.51
CA VAL A 129 12.92 9.16 -5.33
C VAL A 129 14.30 9.01 -5.97
N ALA A 130 14.95 7.88 -5.74
CA ALA A 130 16.22 7.48 -6.35
C ALA A 130 16.24 5.95 -6.53
N ASP A 131 17.26 5.43 -7.23
CA ASP A 131 17.48 4.00 -7.35
C ASP A 131 18.07 3.45 -6.05
N ASN A 132 17.22 2.79 -5.28
CA ASN A 132 17.53 2.25 -3.97
C ASN A 132 17.73 0.73 -4.01
N VAL A 133 18.45 0.21 -5.00
CA VAL A 133 18.68 -1.24 -5.23
C VAL A 133 19.23 -1.99 -4.01
N ARG A 134 19.82 -1.29 -3.04
CA ARG A 134 20.21 -1.85 -1.74
C ARG A 134 19.02 -2.33 -0.90
N LEU A 135 17.80 -1.91 -1.23
CA LEU A 135 16.56 -2.34 -0.58
C LEU A 135 15.97 -3.61 -1.21
N ASP A 136 16.51 -4.06 -2.32
CA ASP A 136 16.10 -5.28 -2.99
C ASP A 136 16.49 -6.53 -2.18
N PRO A 137 15.84 -7.67 -2.41
CA PRO A 137 16.23 -8.92 -1.77
C PRO A 137 17.64 -9.34 -2.23
N GLY A 138 18.40 -9.89 -1.30
CA GLY A 138 19.71 -10.51 -1.58
C GLY A 138 19.64 -12.02 -1.32
N THR A 139 20.75 -12.73 -1.56
CA THR A 139 20.83 -14.19 -1.40
C THR A 139 20.34 -14.69 -0.04
N ASN A 140 20.64 -13.94 1.04
CA ASN A 140 20.29 -14.31 2.41
C ASN A 140 19.53 -13.20 3.15
N ARG A 141 18.85 -12.31 2.41
CA ARG A 141 18.18 -11.15 2.98
C ARG A 141 16.89 -10.83 2.24
N TRP A 142 15.80 -10.70 2.98
CA TRP A 142 14.56 -10.15 2.48
C TRP A 142 14.72 -8.67 2.14
N GLY A 143 14.19 -8.26 0.98
CA GLY A 143 14.08 -6.87 0.57
C GLY A 143 12.83 -6.19 1.10
N TYR A 144 12.53 -5.02 0.52
CA TYR A 144 11.28 -4.31 0.67
C TYR A 144 10.41 -4.60 -0.56
N ALA A 145 9.19 -5.07 -0.33
CA ALA A 145 8.30 -5.52 -1.39
C ALA A 145 7.79 -4.34 -2.21
N VAL A 146 8.31 -4.16 -3.41
CA VAL A 146 7.75 -3.25 -4.41
C VAL A 146 6.42 -3.82 -4.88
N PHE A 147 5.38 -2.98 -5.00
CA PHE A 147 4.05 -3.41 -5.41
C PHE A 147 3.38 -2.51 -6.45
N GLY A 148 4.11 -1.53 -7.00
CA GLY A 148 3.62 -0.61 -8.02
C GLY A 148 4.61 0.53 -8.29
N TYR A 149 4.16 1.51 -9.05
CA TYR A 149 4.95 2.68 -9.45
C TYR A 149 4.07 3.89 -9.72
N VAL A 150 4.70 5.07 -9.61
CA VAL A 150 4.08 6.36 -9.93
C VAL A 150 3.99 6.49 -11.45
N ILE A 151 2.79 6.75 -11.96
CA ILE A 151 2.54 6.99 -13.38
C ILE A 151 2.33 8.48 -13.69
N GLU A 152 1.87 9.26 -12.70
CA GLU A 152 1.70 10.72 -12.78
C GLU A 152 2.00 11.34 -11.41
N GLY A 153 2.56 12.56 -11.36
CA GLY A 153 2.83 13.30 -10.11
C GLY A 153 4.16 12.96 -9.45
N MET A 154 5.16 12.45 -10.18
CA MET A 154 6.48 12.20 -9.62
C MET A 154 7.18 13.51 -9.19
N GLU A 155 6.88 14.63 -9.85
CA GLU A 155 7.32 15.96 -9.46
C GLU A 155 6.76 16.38 -8.09
N VAL A 156 5.52 16.00 -7.76
CA VAL A 156 4.93 16.22 -6.43
C VAL A 156 5.70 15.44 -5.36
N VAL A 157 6.11 14.20 -5.66
CA VAL A 157 6.93 13.40 -4.73
C VAL A 157 8.31 14.04 -4.52
N ASP A 158 8.92 14.61 -5.58
CA ASP A 158 10.19 15.35 -5.47
C ASP A 158 10.03 16.62 -4.62
N GLU A 159 8.94 17.35 -4.75
CA GLU A 159 8.62 18.48 -3.88
C GLU A 159 8.43 18.05 -2.43
N ILE A 160 7.71 16.93 -2.18
CA ILE A 160 7.50 16.37 -0.84
C ILE A 160 8.84 16.06 -0.15
N VAL A 161 9.82 15.48 -0.83
CA VAL A 161 11.11 15.17 -0.19
C VAL A 161 12.03 16.38 -0.06
N SER A 162 11.73 17.48 -0.73
CA SER A 162 12.55 18.72 -0.68
C SER A 162 12.18 19.64 0.48
N VAL A 163 11.07 19.38 1.19
CA VAL A 163 10.64 20.24 2.30
C VAL A 163 11.62 20.20 3.46
N ARG A 164 11.60 21.25 4.28
CA ARG A 164 12.37 21.28 5.53
C ARG A 164 11.86 20.20 6.49
N THR A 165 12.77 19.39 7.01
CA THR A 165 12.50 18.32 7.97
C THR A 165 13.22 18.54 9.30
N GLY A 166 12.78 17.84 10.33
CA GLY A 166 13.41 17.83 11.65
C GLY A 166 12.78 16.78 12.57
N PRO A 167 13.24 16.69 13.83
CA PRO A 167 12.60 15.86 14.84
C PRO A 167 11.25 16.48 15.24
N GLN A 168 10.22 15.62 15.40
CA GLN A 168 8.92 16.01 15.91
C GLN A 168 8.34 14.92 16.81
N GLY A 169 7.84 15.28 17.97
CA GLY A 169 7.27 14.34 18.95
C GLY A 169 8.23 13.20 19.28
N LYS A 170 7.81 11.97 19.05
CA LYS A 170 8.64 10.77 19.28
C LYS A 170 9.51 10.40 18.06
N LEU A 171 9.31 11.04 16.93
CA LEU A 171 10.07 10.81 15.70
C LEU A 171 11.35 11.67 15.72
N ARG A 172 12.50 11.00 15.61
CA ARG A 172 13.82 11.63 15.89
C ARG A 172 14.38 12.45 14.74
N SER A 173 13.93 12.24 13.51
CA SER A 173 14.45 12.90 12.31
C SER A 173 13.49 12.81 11.13
N ASP A 174 13.76 13.56 10.10
CA ASP A 174 13.19 13.44 8.75
C ASP A 174 11.67 13.69 8.67
N VAL A 175 11.07 14.26 9.72
CA VAL A 175 9.64 14.62 9.73
C VAL A 175 9.46 15.99 9.08
N PRO A 176 8.59 16.16 8.07
CA PRO A 176 8.27 17.47 7.52
C PRO A 176 7.83 18.45 8.61
N MET A 177 8.43 19.65 8.66
CA MET A 177 8.10 20.66 9.68
C MET A 177 6.66 21.18 9.56
N VAL A 178 6.09 21.11 8.35
CA VAL A 178 4.67 21.35 8.09
C VAL A 178 4.09 20.01 7.62
N PRO A 179 3.01 19.50 8.23
CA PRO A 179 2.44 18.22 7.86
C PRO A 179 2.00 18.18 6.40
N ILE A 180 2.45 17.17 5.67
CA ILE A 180 2.00 16.88 4.31
C ILE A 180 0.93 15.80 4.43
N VAL A 181 -0.34 16.19 4.22
CA VAL A 181 -1.50 15.36 4.50
C VAL A 181 -1.99 14.67 3.23
N ILE A 182 -2.26 13.39 3.31
CA ILE A 182 -3.07 12.64 2.35
C ILE A 182 -4.53 13.04 2.61
N LYS A 183 -5.09 13.90 1.75
CA LYS A 183 -6.49 14.34 1.86
C LYS A 183 -7.44 13.17 1.59
N LYS A 184 -7.10 12.38 0.57
CA LYS A 184 -7.85 11.20 0.16
C LYS A 184 -6.97 10.23 -0.60
N MET A 185 -7.24 8.94 -0.46
CA MET A 185 -6.67 7.90 -1.30
C MET A 185 -7.81 7.05 -1.89
N SER A 186 -7.90 6.94 -3.21
CA SER A 186 -9.03 6.31 -3.89
C SER A 186 -8.60 5.49 -5.10
N ARG A 187 -9.39 4.47 -5.45
CA ARG A 187 -9.23 3.77 -6.73
C ARG A 187 -9.65 4.68 -7.87
N VAL A 188 -8.91 4.59 -8.97
CA VAL A 188 -9.27 5.25 -10.23
C VAL A 188 -9.68 4.17 -11.23
N THR A 189 -10.89 4.29 -11.76
CA THR A 189 -11.35 3.49 -12.91
C THR A 189 -11.17 4.31 -14.17
N TYR A 190 -10.60 3.73 -15.21
CA TYR A 190 -10.65 4.29 -16.55
C TYR A 190 -11.81 3.63 -17.27
N ASP A 191 -12.71 4.45 -17.74
CA ASP A 191 -13.78 4.04 -18.67
C ASP A 191 -13.21 3.79 -20.08
#